data_e84ae7cf83de5ac92932ab04a9ad4d47
#
_entry.id   e84ae7cf83de5ac92932ab04a9ad4d47
#
_cell.length_a   1.000
_cell.length_b   1.000
_cell.length_c   1.000
_cell.angle_alpha   90.00
_cell.angle_beta   90.00
_cell.angle_gamma   90.00
#
_symmetry.space_group_name_H-M   'P 1'
#
loop_
_entity.id
_entity.type
_entity.pdbx_description
1 polymer ?
#
loop_
_entity_poly.entity_id
_entity_poly.type
_entity_poly.pdbx_seq_one_letter_code
_entity_poly.pdbx_strand_id
1 'polypeptide(L)'
;MDYTLHEWVRMASHHGSIARCAIEKQTEESGLDALAVREKMRHHLRVMQEAAQQGLDERLRSVTGLTGGQAALMMKRLQAGKCLAGNLLGKAEVYALATAECNGCMGKIVAAPTAGACGILPGAVLAMMEEKGTTEEQAVDALFVAAAVGQAIATQASISGAEGGCQAECGSAAAMAAAALVYLEGGNPQQCADAAAFALMNLLGLVCDPVGGLVEVPCVYRNVGASGIAFTAADMALSGIRCPIEPDEVILAMKEVGDALPTSLRETGEGGCAACESICKRLHHKE
;
A
#
# COMPACT_ATOMS: atom_id res chain seq x y z
N MET A 1 -1.14 19.20 -16.53
CA MET A 1 -1.38 19.62 -15.14
C MET A 1 -0.54 18.69 -14.28
N ASP A 2 0.35 19.24 -13.48
CA ASP A 2 1.25 18.42 -12.69
C ASP A 2 0.48 17.96 -11.44
N TYR A 3 0.23 16.65 -11.34
CA TYR A 3 -0.44 16.07 -10.17
C TYR A 3 0.58 15.92 -9.04
N THR A 4 0.86 17.02 -8.32
CA THR A 4 1.71 17.02 -7.14
C THR A 4 0.86 16.95 -5.86
N LEU A 5 1.45 16.55 -4.73
CA LEU A 5 0.76 16.59 -3.44
C LEU A 5 0.37 18.01 -3.07
N HIS A 6 1.26 18.97 -3.34
CA HIS A 6 0.98 20.39 -3.16
C HIS A 6 -0.28 20.84 -3.93
N GLU A 7 -0.40 20.42 -5.20
CA GLU A 7 -1.55 20.77 -6.04
C GLU A 7 -2.85 20.13 -5.50
N TRP A 8 -2.82 18.87 -5.06
CA TRP A 8 -3.95 18.21 -4.44
C TRP A 8 -4.39 18.91 -3.14
N VAL A 9 -3.45 19.31 -2.28
CA VAL A 9 -3.74 20.09 -1.05
C VAL A 9 -4.36 21.44 -1.40
N ARG A 10 -3.78 22.15 -2.38
CA ARG A 10 -4.27 23.45 -2.84
C ARG A 10 -5.72 23.36 -3.40
N MET A 11 -5.99 22.38 -4.26
CA MET A 11 -7.34 22.16 -4.78
C MET A 11 -8.33 21.82 -3.66
N ALA A 12 -7.95 20.91 -2.76
CA ALA A 12 -8.82 20.51 -1.66
C ALA A 12 -9.15 21.66 -0.70
N SER A 13 -8.27 22.64 -0.53
CA SER A 13 -8.56 23.83 0.27
C SER A 13 -9.72 24.70 -0.29
N HIS A 14 -9.97 24.61 -1.59
CA HIS A 14 -11.08 25.31 -2.26
C HIS A 14 -12.34 24.43 -2.45
N HIS A 15 -12.18 23.12 -2.61
CA HIS A 15 -13.24 22.17 -2.93
C HIS A 15 -13.67 21.28 -1.74
N GLY A 16 -12.99 21.38 -0.60
CA GLY A 16 -13.37 20.73 0.66
C GLY A 16 -12.62 19.44 0.99
N SER A 17 -12.21 18.62 0.00
CA SER A 17 -11.41 17.42 0.26
C SER A 17 -10.66 16.93 -0.97
N ILE A 18 -9.54 16.20 -0.74
CA ILE A 18 -8.78 15.53 -1.81
C ILE A 18 -9.67 14.52 -2.54
N ALA A 19 -10.50 13.74 -1.81
CA ALA A 19 -11.40 12.77 -2.42
C ALA A 19 -12.33 13.42 -3.46
N ARG A 20 -12.95 14.54 -3.11
CA ARG A 20 -13.82 15.27 -4.02
C ARG A 20 -13.07 15.76 -5.25
N CYS A 21 -11.90 16.37 -5.07
CA CYS A 21 -11.05 16.80 -6.18
C CYS A 21 -10.67 15.63 -7.11
N ALA A 22 -10.31 14.48 -6.54
CA ALA A 22 -9.95 13.29 -7.31
C ALA A 22 -11.14 12.74 -8.12
N ILE A 23 -12.35 12.74 -7.55
CA ILE A 23 -13.58 12.33 -8.25
C ILE A 23 -13.89 13.32 -9.39
N GLU A 24 -13.84 14.63 -9.14
CA GLU A 24 -14.09 15.67 -10.16
C GLU A 24 -13.09 15.51 -11.32
N LYS A 25 -11.80 15.34 -11.03
CA LYS A 25 -10.75 15.09 -12.03
C LYS A 25 -11.00 13.82 -12.85
N GLN A 26 -11.28 12.70 -12.17
CA GLN A 26 -11.55 11.45 -12.86
C GLN A 26 -12.81 11.52 -13.73
N THR A 27 -13.81 12.31 -13.34
CA THR A 27 -15.00 12.62 -14.13
C THR A 27 -14.63 13.39 -15.41
N GLU A 28 -13.82 14.44 -15.29
CA GLU A 28 -13.31 15.22 -16.43
C GLU A 28 -12.53 14.37 -17.42
N GLU A 29 -11.60 13.54 -16.92
CA GLU A 29 -10.69 12.75 -17.75
C GLU A 29 -11.37 11.54 -18.42
N SER A 30 -12.29 10.88 -17.72
CA SER A 30 -12.96 9.69 -18.25
C SER A 30 -14.21 9.99 -19.08
N GLY A 31 -14.78 11.19 -18.94
CA GLY A 31 -16.08 11.54 -19.53
C GLY A 31 -17.28 10.82 -18.89
N LEU A 32 -17.05 10.10 -17.77
CA LEU A 32 -18.10 9.46 -16.98
C LEU A 32 -18.65 10.46 -15.96
N ASP A 33 -19.90 10.25 -15.52
CA ASP A 33 -20.42 11.02 -14.40
C ASP A 33 -19.82 10.57 -13.05
N ALA A 34 -19.98 11.38 -12.03
CA ALA A 34 -19.41 11.13 -10.71
C ALA A 34 -19.94 9.83 -10.06
N LEU A 35 -21.20 9.45 -10.35
CA LEU A 35 -21.78 8.22 -9.84
C LEU A 35 -21.09 6.99 -10.45
N ALA A 36 -20.88 6.98 -11.76
CA ALA A 36 -20.18 5.92 -12.47
C ALA A 36 -18.71 5.81 -12.03
N VAL A 37 -18.02 6.94 -11.80
CA VAL A 37 -16.67 6.99 -11.28
C VAL A 37 -16.60 6.36 -9.87
N ARG A 38 -17.54 6.72 -8.99
CA ARG A 38 -17.63 6.13 -7.63
C ARG A 38 -17.94 4.63 -7.67
N GLU A 39 -18.84 4.19 -8.58
CA GLU A 39 -19.18 2.76 -8.69
C GLU A 39 -18.00 1.91 -9.15
N LYS A 40 -17.14 2.42 -10.02
CA LYS A 40 -15.86 1.76 -10.37
C LYS A 40 -14.95 1.60 -9.17
N MET A 41 -14.79 2.64 -8.34
CA MET A 41 -14.00 2.56 -7.12
C MET A 41 -14.62 1.59 -6.10
N ARG A 42 -15.95 1.59 -5.97
CA ARG A 42 -16.67 0.62 -5.12
C ARG A 42 -16.45 -0.82 -5.60
N HIS A 43 -16.37 -1.04 -6.92
CA HIS A 43 -15.99 -2.35 -7.46
C HIS A 43 -14.57 -2.75 -7.04
N HIS A 44 -13.61 -1.82 -7.06
CA HIS A 44 -12.26 -2.09 -6.56
C HIS A 44 -12.28 -2.45 -5.06
N LEU A 45 -13.05 -1.73 -4.24
CA LEU A 45 -13.20 -2.05 -2.82
C LEU A 45 -13.73 -3.48 -2.61
N ARG A 46 -14.75 -3.90 -3.39
CA ARG A 46 -15.27 -5.28 -3.32
C ARG A 46 -14.19 -6.32 -3.67
N VAL A 47 -13.40 -6.08 -4.71
CA VAL A 47 -12.27 -6.97 -5.07
C VAL A 47 -11.24 -7.03 -3.94
N MET A 48 -10.94 -5.91 -3.28
CA MET A 48 -10.04 -5.88 -2.11
C MET A 48 -10.60 -6.73 -0.95
N GLN A 49 -11.90 -6.64 -0.67
CA GLN A 49 -12.59 -7.45 0.35
C GLN A 49 -12.52 -8.95 0.01
N GLU A 50 -12.84 -9.31 -1.24
CA GLU A 50 -12.79 -10.69 -1.72
C GLU A 50 -11.37 -11.27 -1.65
N ALA A 51 -10.35 -10.49 -2.03
CA ALA A 51 -8.95 -10.90 -1.98
C ALA A 51 -8.49 -11.15 -0.54
N ALA A 52 -8.81 -10.24 0.40
CA ALA A 52 -8.48 -10.41 1.81
C ALA A 52 -9.19 -11.64 2.40
N GLN A 53 -10.46 -11.84 2.07
CA GLN A 53 -11.21 -13.01 2.53
C GLN A 53 -10.65 -14.33 1.96
N GLN A 54 -10.31 -14.36 0.68
CA GLN A 54 -9.68 -15.52 0.04
C GLN A 54 -8.32 -15.83 0.67
N GLY A 55 -7.53 -14.81 0.98
CA GLY A 55 -6.21 -14.94 1.59
C GLY A 55 -6.22 -15.50 3.01
N LEU A 56 -7.37 -15.53 3.68
CA LEU A 56 -7.53 -16.15 5.00
C LEU A 56 -7.73 -17.68 4.96
N ASP A 57 -7.81 -18.31 3.78
CA ASP A 57 -7.89 -19.78 3.70
C ASP A 57 -6.53 -20.42 4.08
N GLU A 58 -6.51 -21.15 5.18
CA GLU A 58 -5.29 -21.83 5.67
C GLU A 58 -4.74 -22.91 4.72
N ARG A 59 -5.52 -23.31 3.71
CA ARG A 59 -5.11 -24.28 2.69
C ARG A 59 -4.41 -23.63 1.49
N LEU A 60 -4.43 -22.30 1.38
CA LEU A 60 -3.73 -21.60 0.31
C LEU A 60 -2.25 -21.99 0.27
N ARG A 61 -1.74 -22.13 -0.95
CA ARG A 61 -0.30 -22.30 -1.20
C ARG A 61 0.09 -21.51 -2.43
N SER A 62 1.14 -20.75 -2.30
CA SER A 62 1.71 -20.00 -3.41
C SER A 62 2.34 -20.93 -4.46
N VAL A 63 2.71 -20.38 -5.60
CA VAL A 63 3.33 -21.13 -6.71
C VAL A 63 4.58 -21.89 -6.25
N THR A 64 5.44 -21.24 -5.45
CA THR A 64 6.63 -21.91 -4.88
C THR A 64 6.30 -22.75 -3.65
N GLY A 65 5.16 -22.58 -3.02
CA GLY A 65 4.80 -23.16 -1.73
C GLY A 65 5.60 -22.60 -0.55
N LEU A 66 6.28 -21.44 -0.72
CA LEU A 66 6.99 -20.75 0.36
C LEU A 66 6.05 -19.97 1.26
N THR A 67 4.92 -19.51 0.70
CA THR A 67 3.88 -18.73 1.39
C THR A 67 2.50 -19.34 1.19
N GLY A 68 1.49 -18.75 1.83
CA GLY A 68 0.10 -19.20 1.78
C GLY A 68 -0.37 -19.84 3.09
N GLY A 69 -1.54 -19.40 3.58
CA GLY A 69 -2.14 -19.84 4.83
C GLY A 69 -1.54 -19.19 6.10
N GLN A 70 -0.59 -18.29 5.96
CA GLN A 70 0.06 -17.61 7.09
C GLN A 70 -0.83 -16.51 7.67
N ALA A 71 -1.62 -15.85 6.84
CA ALA A 71 -2.60 -14.87 7.29
C ALA A 71 -3.63 -15.49 8.26
N ALA A 72 -4.04 -16.74 8.01
CA ALA A 72 -4.91 -17.48 8.94
C ALA A 72 -4.25 -17.70 10.29
N LEU A 73 -2.94 -17.94 10.35
CA LEU A 73 -2.19 -18.07 11.61
C LEU A 73 -2.16 -16.75 12.38
N MET A 74 -1.92 -15.64 11.69
CA MET A 74 -1.96 -14.31 12.31
C MET A 74 -3.38 -13.95 12.77
N MET A 75 -4.42 -14.29 12.02
CA MET A 75 -5.81 -14.08 12.41
C MET A 75 -6.15 -14.85 13.68
N LYS A 76 -5.76 -16.12 13.81
CA LYS A 76 -5.95 -16.91 15.03
C LYS A 76 -5.28 -16.26 16.24
N ARG A 77 -4.08 -15.70 16.08
CA ARG A 77 -3.36 -14.99 17.15
C ARG A 77 -4.05 -13.69 17.55
N LEU A 78 -4.57 -12.94 16.57
CA LEU A 78 -5.34 -11.71 16.79
C LEU A 78 -6.64 -12.01 17.56
N GLN A 79 -7.42 -13.00 17.12
CA GLN A 79 -8.66 -13.43 17.76
C GLN A 79 -8.45 -13.93 19.21
N ALA A 80 -7.27 -14.48 19.48
CA ALA A 80 -6.89 -14.87 20.84
C ALA A 80 -6.47 -13.69 21.75
N GLY A 81 -6.53 -12.44 21.25
CA GLY A 81 -6.13 -11.24 21.99
C GLY A 81 -4.61 -11.16 22.26
N LYS A 82 -3.78 -11.86 21.50
CA LYS A 82 -2.32 -11.97 21.70
C LYS A 82 -1.49 -11.16 20.71
N CYS A 83 -2.13 -10.34 19.85
CA CYS A 83 -1.44 -9.51 18.89
C CYS A 83 -0.74 -8.35 19.61
N LEU A 84 0.56 -8.13 19.34
CA LEU A 84 1.34 -7.06 19.96
C LEU A 84 0.93 -5.67 19.42
N ALA A 85 0.49 -5.61 18.17
CA ALA A 85 0.04 -4.39 17.51
C ALA A 85 -1.37 -3.91 17.95
N GLY A 86 -2.03 -4.65 18.85
CA GLY A 86 -3.43 -4.38 19.21
C GLY A 86 -4.41 -4.80 18.10
N ASN A 87 -5.70 -4.42 18.24
CA ASN A 87 -6.73 -4.92 17.34
C ASN A 87 -6.69 -4.26 15.97
N LEU A 88 -6.69 -2.93 15.91
CA LEU A 88 -6.80 -2.20 14.64
C LEU A 88 -5.60 -2.45 13.72
N LEU A 89 -4.39 -2.17 14.19
CA LEU A 89 -3.19 -2.41 13.39
C LEU A 89 -2.99 -3.91 13.13
N GLY A 90 -3.22 -4.78 14.12
CA GLY A 90 -3.13 -6.23 13.94
C GLY A 90 -4.10 -6.75 12.88
N LYS A 91 -5.31 -6.18 12.78
CA LYS A 91 -6.27 -6.49 11.72
C LYS A 91 -5.76 -6.04 10.35
N ALA A 92 -5.20 -4.82 10.26
CA ALA A 92 -4.60 -4.30 9.03
C ALA A 92 -3.44 -5.19 8.55
N GLU A 93 -2.56 -5.60 9.45
CA GLU A 93 -1.45 -6.51 9.15
C GLU A 93 -1.94 -7.88 8.65
N VAL A 94 -2.99 -8.43 9.24
CA VAL A 94 -3.61 -9.69 8.81
C VAL A 94 -4.19 -9.56 7.40
N TYR A 95 -4.93 -8.50 7.11
CA TYR A 95 -5.51 -8.29 5.78
C TYR A 95 -4.47 -7.93 4.72
N ALA A 96 -3.41 -7.23 5.11
CA ALA A 96 -2.28 -6.98 4.22
C ALA A 96 -1.59 -8.29 3.81
N LEU A 97 -1.33 -9.18 4.78
CA LEU A 97 -0.78 -10.50 4.52
C LEU A 97 -1.74 -11.35 3.67
N ALA A 98 -3.02 -11.39 4.03
CA ALA A 98 -4.04 -12.17 3.32
C ALA A 98 -4.15 -11.75 1.84
N THR A 99 -4.22 -10.45 1.57
CA THR A 99 -4.27 -9.94 0.19
C THR A 99 -2.99 -10.28 -0.58
N ALA A 100 -1.82 -10.13 0.04
CA ALA A 100 -0.55 -10.48 -0.57
C ALA A 100 -0.41 -12.00 -0.82
N GLU A 101 -0.90 -12.84 0.09
CA GLU A 101 -0.94 -14.30 -0.12
C GLU A 101 -1.95 -14.69 -1.21
N CYS A 102 -3.10 -14.01 -1.30
CA CYS A 102 -4.04 -14.18 -2.41
C CYS A 102 -3.35 -13.91 -3.76
N ASN A 103 -2.58 -12.81 -3.86
CA ASN A 103 -1.78 -12.50 -5.05
C ASN A 103 -0.73 -13.60 -5.33
N GLY A 104 0.05 -14.04 -4.34
CA GLY A 104 1.06 -15.10 -4.48
C GLY A 104 0.47 -16.47 -4.88
N CYS A 105 -0.82 -16.67 -4.63
CA CYS A 105 -1.60 -17.85 -5.04
C CYS A 105 -2.36 -17.63 -6.35
N MET A 106 -2.02 -16.61 -7.15
CA MET A 106 -2.65 -16.28 -8.44
C MET A 106 -4.14 -15.89 -8.31
N GLY A 107 -4.56 -15.39 -7.15
CA GLY A 107 -5.89 -14.85 -6.93
C GLY A 107 -6.07 -13.46 -7.54
N LYS A 108 -7.32 -13.01 -7.64
CA LYS A 108 -7.67 -11.69 -8.14
C LYS A 108 -7.46 -10.64 -7.06
N ILE A 109 -6.66 -9.62 -7.34
CA ILE A 109 -6.39 -8.48 -6.46
C ILE A 109 -6.56 -7.15 -7.19
N VAL A 110 -6.53 -6.05 -6.44
CA VAL A 110 -6.34 -4.71 -6.97
C VAL A 110 -4.88 -4.30 -6.76
N ALA A 111 -4.18 -3.93 -7.82
CA ALA A 111 -2.85 -3.33 -7.72
C ALA A 111 -2.97 -1.93 -7.08
N ALA A 112 -2.26 -1.68 -5.97
CA ALA A 112 -2.38 -0.44 -5.19
C ALA A 112 -1.02 -0.03 -4.56
N PRO A 113 -0.07 0.56 -5.33
CA PRO A 113 -0.14 0.81 -6.77
C PRO A 113 0.29 -0.36 -7.65
N THR A 114 0.99 -1.37 -7.11
CA THR A 114 1.47 -2.56 -7.84
C THR A 114 0.95 -3.84 -7.22
N ALA A 115 1.10 -4.98 -7.92
CA ALA A 115 0.77 -6.29 -7.38
C ALA A 115 1.66 -6.65 -6.18
N GLY A 116 2.93 -6.21 -6.17
CA GLY A 116 3.88 -6.44 -5.07
C GLY A 116 3.50 -5.75 -3.77
N ALA A 117 2.74 -4.67 -3.84
CA ALA A 117 2.30 -3.88 -2.69
C ALA A 117 0.77 -3.90 -2.48
N CYS A 118 0.07 -4.86 -3.08
CA CYS A 118 -1.39 -4.91 -3.17
C CYS A 118 -2.12 -5.05 -1.83
N GLY A 119 -1.43 -5.44 -0.75
CA GLY A 119 -2.06 -5.71 0.55
C GLY A 119 -2.13 -4.50 1.49
N ILE A 120 -1.24 -3.50 1.32
CA ILE A 120 -1.06 -2.42 2.29
C ILE A 120 -2.30 -1.54 2.39
N LEU A 121 -2.77 -0.99 1.28
CA LEU A 121 -3.95 -0.14 1.22
C LEU A 121 -5.24 -0.89 1.60
N PRO A 122 -5.52 -2.08 1.05
CA PRO A 122 -6.68 -2.86 1.50
C PRO A 122 -6.62 -3.20 2.98
N GLY A 123 -5.46 -3.62 3.50
CA GLY A 123 -5.27 -3.91 4.91
C GLY A 123 -5.70 -2.76 5.81
N ALA A 124 -5.25 -1.54 5.49
CA ALA A 124 -5.59 -0.34 6.23
C ALA A 124 -7.09 -0.02 6.16
N VAL A 125 -7.66 0.05 4.96
CA VAL A 125 -9.06 0.45 4.75
C VAL A 125 -10.03 -0.57 5.34
N LEU A 126 -9.80 -1.86 5.13
CA LEU A 126 -10.68 -2.93 5.65
C LEU A 126 -10.64 -3.02 7.18
N ALA A 127 -9.46 -2.80 7.80
CA ALA A 127 -9.35 -2.74 9.25
C ALA A 127 -10.15 -1.55 9.83
N MET A 128 -10.13 -0.39 9.18
CA MET A 128 -10.94 0.77 9.58
C MET A 128 -12.43 0.47 9.44
N MET A 129 -12.85 -0.22 8.39
CA MET A 129 -14.25 -0.61 8.22
C MET A 129 -14.75 -1.51 9.36
N GLU A 130 -13.95 -2.49 9.77
CA GLU A 130 -14.36 -3.46 10.80
C GLU A 130 -14.20 -2.93 12.24
N GLU A 131 -13.10 -2.25 12.53
CA GLU A 131 -12.76 -1.85 13.91
C GLU A 131 -13.28 -0.46 14.28
N LYS A 132 -13.47 0.43 13.31
CA LYS A 132 -13.94 1.81 13.50
C LYS A 132 -15.35 2.05 12.95
N GLY A 133 -15.93 1.10 12.24
CA GLY A 133 -17.26 1.24 11.65
C GLY A 133 -17.29 2.19 10.44
N THR A 134 -16.16 2.36 9.76
CA THR A 134 -16.09 3.14 8.51
C THR A 134 -17.09 2.59 7.50
N THR A 135 -17.95 3.44 6.98
CA THR A 135 -18.95 3.05 5.98
C THR A 135 -18.30 2.78 4.61
N GLU A 136 -19.02 2.05 3.74
CA GLU A 136 -18.57 1.81 2.37
C GLU A 136 -18.29 3.11 1.61
N GLU A 137 -19.13 4.13 1.78
CA GLU A 137 -18.97 5.45 1.14
C GLU A 137 -17.69 6.15 1.61
N GLN A 138 -17.42 6.13 2.91
CA GLN A 138 -16.18 6.70 3.46
C GLN A 138 -14.94 5.94 2.98
N ALA A 139 -15.01 4.60 2.91
CA ALA A 139 -13.94 3.78 2.37
C ALA A 139 -13.66 4.09 0.90
N VAL A 140 -14.72 4.25 0.07
CA VAL A 140 -14.61 4.67 -1.34
C VAL A 140 -13.94 6.04 -1.45
N ASP A 141 -14.32 7.01 -0.63
CA ASP A 141 -13.68 8.34 -0.62
C ASP A 141 -12.21 8.26 -0.22
N ALA A 142 -11.87 7.45 0.78
CA ALA A 142 -10.48 7.23 1.20
C ALA A 142 -9.62 6.59 0.09
N LEU A 143 -10.20 5.69 -0.72
CA LEU A 143 -9.53 5.14 -1.89
C LEU A 143 -9.26 6.19 -2.97
N PHE A 144 -10.12 7.21 -3.13
CA PHE A 144 -9.83 8.35 -4.01
C PHE A 144 -8.70 9.22 -3.46
N VAL A 145 -8.61 9.43 -2.14
CA VAL A 145 -7.46 10.10 -1.52
C VAL A 145 -6.17 9.31 -1.79
N ALA A 146 -6.19 7.99 -1.57
CA ALA A 146 -5.07 7.12 -1.88
C ALA A 146 -4.66 7.21 -3.35
N ALA A 147 -5.63 7.18 -4.28
CA ALA A 147 -5.36 7.29 -5.71
C ALA A 147 -4.70 8.62 -6.08
N ALA A 148 -5.13 9.74 -5.48
CA ALA A 148 -4.51 11.05 -5.69
C ALA A 148 -3.03 11.06 -5.24
N VAL A 149 -2.73 10.46 -4.08
CA VAL A 149 -1.33 10.32 -3.60
C VAL A 149 -0.52 9.42 -4.54
N GLY A 150 -1.07 8.26 -4.93
CA GLY A 150 -0.41 7.35 -5.87
C GLY A 150 -0.12 8.01 -7.23
N GLN A 151 -1.03 8.83 -7.72
CA GLN A 151 -0.86 9.59 -8.96
C GLN A 151 0.25 10.66 -8.83
N ALA A 152 0.30 11.38 -7.70
CA ALA A 152 1.37 12.34 -7.45
C ALA A 152 2.74 11.67 -7.44
N ILE A 153 2.86 10.49 -6.83
CA ILE A 153 4.09 9.71 -6.81
C ILE A 153 4.44 9.21 -8.22
N ALA A 154 3.49 8.62 -8.93
CA ALA A 154 3.72 8.07 -10.27
C ALA A 154 4.11 9.16 -11.31
N THR A 155 3.66 10.39 -11.12
CA THR A 155 3.97 11.52 -12.01
C THR A 155 5.39 12.04 -11.78
N GLN A 156 5.87 12.06 -10.53
CA GLN A 156 7.16 12.69 -10.15
C GLN A 156 8.29 11.67 -10.00
N ALA A 157 7.95 10.41 -9.75
CA ALA A 157 8.88 9.31 -9.54
C ALA A 157 8.39 8.05 -10.26
N SER A 158 8.95 6.89 -9.90
CA SER A 158 8.44 5.59 -10.35
C SER A 158 7.70 4.86 -9.24
N ILE A 159 6.73 4.04 -9.62
CA ILE A 159 6.06 3.08 -8.73
C ILE A 159 6.53 1.63 -9.00
N SER A 160 7.54 1.45 -9.88
CA SER A 160 8.06 0.14 -10.28
C SER A 160 9.24 -0.30 -9.42
N GLY A 161 9.20 -1.54 -8.93
CA GLY A 161 10.30 -2.16 -8.19
C GLY A 161 11.58 -2.30 -9.03
N ALA A 162 11.43 -2.55 -10.34
CA ALA A 162 12.54 -2.67 -11.29
C ALA A 162 13.26 -1.33 -11.53
N GLU A 163 12.58 -0.21 -11.39
CA GLU A 163 13.16 1.12 -11.54
C GLU A 163 13.65 1.70 -10.22
N GLY A 164 12.79 1.70 -9.20
CA GLY A 164 13.02 2.42 -7.95
C GLY A 164 13.22 1.55 -6.71
N GLY A 165 13.29 0.21 -6.83
CA GLY A 165 13.31 -0.67 -5.68
C GLY A 165 11.93 -0.84 -5.03
N CYS A 166 11.84 -1.66 -3.98
CA CYS A 166 10.58 -1.88 -3.27
C CYS A 166 10.06 -0.63 -2.54
N GLN A 167 10.90 0.38 -2.30
CA GLN A 167 10.46 1.70 -1.83
C GLN A 167 9.45 2.34 -2.80
N ALA A 168 9.62 2.14 -4.12
CA ALA A 168 8.69 2.64 -5.12
C ALA A 168 7.33 1.93 -5.05
N GLU A 169 7.28 0.65 -4.69
CA GLU A 169 6.06 -0.13 -4.54
C GLU A 169 5.46 0.01 -3.13
N CYS A 170 6.12 -0.59 -2.11
CA CYS A 170 5.65 -0.60 -0.73
C CYS A 170 5.68 0.80 -0.10
N GLY A 171 6.65 1.66 -0.45
CA GLY A 171 6.69 3.05 0.01
C GLY A 171 5.50 3.84 -0.52
N SER A 172 5.22 3.75 -1.82
CA SER A 172 4.05 4.39 -2.42
C SER A 172 2.75 3.87 -1.83
N ALA A 173 2.60 2.55 -1.67
CA ALA A 173 1.41 1.96 -1.06
C ALA A 173 1.21 2.39 0.39
N ALA A 174 2.29 2.48 1.18
CA ALA A 174 2.24 2.97 2.56
C ALA A 174 1.85 4.45 2.61
N ALA A 175 2.38 5.28 1.70
CA ALA A 175 2.00 6.69 1.58
C ALA A 175 0.52 6.86 1.21
N MET A 176 0.03 6.07 0.25
CA MET A 176 -1.38 6.01 -0.14
C MET A 176 -2.27 5.61 1.05
N ALA A 177 -1.89 4.56 1.78
CA ALA A 177 -2.62 4.07 2.95
C ALA A 177 -2.59 5.08 4.10
N ALA A 178 -1.45 5.71 4.38
CA ALA A 178 -1.32 6.72 5.43
C ALA A 178 -2.24 7.92 5.18
N ALA A 179 -2.28 8.44 3.96
CA ALA A 179 -3.18 9.53 3.58
C ALA A 179 -4.66 9.13 3.68
N ALA A 180 -5.01 7.89 3.28
CA ALA A 180 -6.35 7.34 3.42
C ALA A 180 -6.79 7.25 4.90
N LEU A 181 -5.89 6.78 5.78
CA LEU A 181 -6.13 6.70 7.23
C LEU A 181 -6.36 8.09 7.83
N VAL A 182 -5.52 9.06 7.48
CA VAL A 182 -5.69 10.47 7.92
C VAL A 182 -7.05 11.02 7.48
N TYR A 183 -7.45 10.76 6.24
CA TYR A 183 -8.77 11.19 5.73
C TYR A 183 -9.91 10.55 6.53
N LEU A 184 -9.84 9.25 6.81
CA LEU A 184 -10.87 8.50 7.54
C LEU A 184 -11.02 8.97 9.00
N GLU A 185 -9.94 9.39 9.63
CA GLU A 185 -9.94 9.98 10.99
C GLU A 185 -10.23 11.50 10.99
N GLY A 186 -10.64 12.08 9.85
CA GLY A 186 -11.06 13.48 9.76
C GLY A 186 -9.92 14.49 9.68
N GLY A 187 -8.71 14.05 9.35
CA GLY A 187 -7.57 14.93 9.13
C GLY A 187 -7.75 15.82 7.90
N ASN A 188 -7.03 16.94 7.88
CA ASN A 188 -7.07 17.89 6.78
C ASN A 188 -6.17 17.48 5.60
N PRO A 189 -6.34 18.11 4.41
CA PRO A 189 -5.55 17.75 3.22
C PRO A 189 -4.03 17.83 3.40
N GLN A 190 -3.54 18.80 4.18
CA GLN A 190 -2.12 18.93 4.47
C GLN A 190 -1.60 17.77 5.33
N GLN A 191 -2.38 17.33 6.31
CA GLN A 191 -2.04 16.16 7.12
C GLN A 191 -1.97 14.88 6.28
N CYS A 192 -2.82 14.75 5.24
CA CYS A 192 -2.73 13.64 4.29
C CYS A 192 -1.38 13.65 3.54
N ALA A 193 -0.92 14.83 3.10
CA ALA A 193 0.36 14.99 2.41
C ALA A 193 1.55 14.76 3.37
N ASP A 194 1.48 15.29 4.60
CA ASP A 194 2.51 15.07 5.62
C ASP A 194 2.63 13.57 5.97
N ALA A 195 1.52 12.86 6.12
CA ALA A 195 1.51 11.42 6.37
C ALA A 195 2.11 10.63 5.22
N ALA A 196 1.81 11.00 3.97
CA ALA A 196 2.42 10.38 2.80
C ALA A 196 3.95 10.57 2.82
N ALA A 197 4.43 11.77 3.12
CA ALA A 197 5.86 12.06 3.24
C ALA A 197 6.53 11.25 4.36
N PHE A 198 5.90 11.16 5.54
CA PHE A 198 6.42 10.35 6.64
C PHE A 198 6.53 8.87 6.27
N ALA A 199 5.52 8.31 5.60
CA ALA A 199 5.56 6.93 5.15
C ALA A 199 6.68 6.68 4.15
N LEU A 200 6.86 7.56 3.17
CA LEU A 200 7.95 7.47 2.19
C LEU A 200 9.33 7.53 2.87
N MET A 201 9.57 8.51 3.74
CA MET A 201 10.85 8.65 4.45
C MET A 201 11.24 7.40 5.23
N ASN A 202 10.28 6.71 5.86
CA ASN A 202 10.54 5.49 6.61
C ASN A 202 10.91 4.27 5.73
N LEU A 203 10.64 4.33 4.44
CA LEU A 203 10.86 3.23 3.49
C LEU A 203 11.92 3.53 2.42
N LEU A 204 12.57 4.72 2.48
CA LEU A 204 13.67 5.06 1.58
C LEU A 204 14.79 4.01 1.65
N GLY A 205 15.29 3.60 0.49
CA GLY A 205 16.34 2.61 0.36
C GLY A 205 15.87 1.15 0.41
N LEU A 206 14.55 0.89 0.53
CA LEU A 206 14.05 -0.48 0.50
C LEU A 206 14.21 -1.08 -0.90
N VAL A 207 15.08 -2.09 -0.98
CA VAL A 207 15.47 -2.76 -2.23
C VAL A 207 14.37 -3.71 -2.76
N CYS A 208 14.35 -4.00 -4.06
CA CYS A 208 13.49 -5.02 -4.65
C CYS A 208 14.30 -6.28 -4.98
N ASP A 209 14.15 -7.32 -4.14
CA ASP A 209 14.96 -8.54 -4.16
C ASP A 209 14.09 -9.82 -4.08
N PRO A 210 13.12 -9.99 -5.02
CA PRO A 210 12.16 -11.09 -4.98
C PRO A 210 12.85 -12.43 -5.23
N VAL A 211 12.57 -13.40 -4.36
CA VAL A 211 13.07 -14.76 -4.46
C VAL A 211 12.50 -15.46 -5.70
N GLY A 212 13.36 -15.95 -6.58
CA GLY A 212 12.98 -16.59 -7.83
C GLY A 212 12.24 -15.66 -8.80
N GLY A 213 12.36 -14.33 -8.63
CA GLY A 213 11.66 -13.34 -9.44
C GLY A 213 10.13 -13.30 -9.24
N LEU A 214 9.62 -13.96 -8.20
CA LEU A 214 8.18 -14.04 -7.93
C LEU A 214 7.75 -13.10 -6.81
N VAL A 215 6.52 -12.58 -6.91
CA VAL A 215 5.93 -11.68 -5.91
C VAL A 215 5.41 -12.51 -4.71
N GLU A 216 6.32 -13.19 -4.06
CA GLU A 216 6.08 -13.99 -2.85
C GLU A 216 6.97 -13.54 -1.68
N VAL A 217 8.24 -13.94 -1.67
CA VAL A 217 9.20 -13.61 -0.61
C VAL A 217 10.23 -12.62 -1.17
N PRO A 218 10.45 -11.49 -0.52
CA PRO A 218 9.91 -11.02 0.76
C PRO A 218 8.61 -10.20 0.65
N CYS A 219 8.00 -10.09 -0.53
CA CYS A 219 6.89 -9.16 -0.83
C CYS A 219 5.72 -9.32 0.15
N VAL A 220 5.26 -10.56 0.43
CA VAL A 220 4.14 -10.79 1.34
C VAL A 220 4.41 -10.23 2.75
N TYR A 221 5.64 -10.36 3.25
CA TYR A 221 6.01 -9.85 4.57
C TYR A 221 6.21 -8.33 4.58
N ARG A 222 6.67 -7.74 3.46
CA ARG A 222 6.81 -6.29 3.33
C ARG A 222 5.47 -5.58 3.31
N ASN A 223 4.43 -6.20 2.75
CA ASN A 223 3.07 -5.67 2.87
C ASN A 223 2.65 -5.52 4.35
N VAL A 224 2.95 -6.50 5.18
CA VAL A 224 2.65 -6.45 6.63
C VAL A 224 3.42 -5.31 7.31
N GLY A 225 4.74 -5.26 7.15
CA GLY A 225 5.57 -4.24 7.78
C GLY A 225 5.22 -2.81 7.32
N ALA A 226 4.99 -2.63 6.02
CA ALA A 226 4.63 -1.33 5.45
C ALA A 226 3.23 -0.85 5.91
N SER A 227 2.31 -1.77 6.26
CA SER A 227 1.05 -1.40 6.92
C SER A 227 1.31 -0.72 8.26
N GLY A 228 2.23 -1.25 9.08
CA GLY A 228 2.63 -0.61 10.33
C GLY A 228 3.19 0.79 10.13
N ILE A 229 4.02 0.99 9.10
CA ILE A 229 4.54 2.32 8.73
C ILE A 229 3.41 3.27 8.35
N ALA A 230 2.40 2.81 7.59
CA ALA A 230 1.27 3.66 7.21
C ALA A 230 0.49 4.18 8.44
N PHE A 231 0.19 3.32 9.41
CA PHE A 231 -0.47 3.72 10.66
C PHE A 231 0.39 4.69 11.47
N THR A 232 1.69 4.40 11.63
CA THR A 232 2.62 5.30 12.34
C THR A 232 2.67 6.68 11.69
N ALA A 233 2.76 6.75 10.37
CA ALA A 233 2.80 8.00 9.62
C ALA A 233 1.48 8.79 9.75
N ALA A 234 0.33 8.10 9.71
CA ALA A 234 -0.97 8.71 9.92
C ALA A 234 -1.10 9.30 11.33
N ASP A 235 -0.73 8.54 12.38
CA ASP A 235 -0.76 9.00 13.76
C ASP A 235 0.13 10.23 13.99
N MET A 236 1.33 10.26 13.40
CA MET A 236 2.22 11.43 13.45
C MET A 236 1.53 12.68 12.89
N ALA A 237 0.96 12.58 11.69
CA ALA A 237 0.29 13.71 11.05
C ALA A 237 -0.98 14.14 11.79
N LEU A 238 -1.80 13.20 12.26
CA LEU A 238 -3.00 13.47 13.06
C LEU A 238 -2.68 14.10 14.41
N SER A 239 -1.51 13.79 14.98
CA SER A 239 -1.01 14.42 16.19
C SER A 239 -0.56 15.89 16.00
N GLY A 240 -0.63 16.40 14.75
CA GLY A 240 -0.25 17.76 14.42
C GLY A 240 1.24 17.94 14.11
N ILE A 241 1.99 16.84 13.96
CA ILE A 241 3.39 16.90 13.52
C ILE A 241 3.40 17.27 12.04
N ARG A 242 4.08 18.37 11.71
CA ARG A 242 4.27 18.82 10.34
C ARG A 242 5.56 18.23 9.76
N CYS A 243 5.51 17.77 8.54
CA CYS A 243 6.72 17.37 7.82
C CYS A 243 7.58 18.61 7.55
N PRO A 244 8.85 18.64 7.99
CA PRO A 244 9.73 19.79 7.75
C PRO A 244 10.25 19.84 6.30
N ILE A 245 10.11 18.76 5.54
CA ILE A 245 10.44 18.65 4.12
C ILE A 245 9.12 18.71 3.35
N GLU A 246 9.08 19.50 2.29
CA GLU A 246 7.87 19.53 1.43
C GLU A 246 7.57 18.13 0.88
N PRO A 247 6.31 17.64 0.97
CA PRO A 247 5.98 16.26 0.61
C PRO A 247 6.40 15.85 -0.81
N ASP A 248 6.33 16.75 -1.78
CA ASP A 248 6.77 16.49 -3.16
C ASP A 248 8.31 16.35 -3.27
N GLU A 249 9.08 17.03 -2.42
CA GLU A 249 10.55 16.85 -2.35
C GLU A 249 10.91 15.45 -1.82
N VAL A 250 10.11 14.89 -0.90
CA VAL A 250 10.30 13.51 -0.43
C VAL A 250 10.06 12.49 -1.55
N ILE A 251 9.08 12.75 -2.44
CA ILE A 251 8.87 11.92 -3.63
C ILE A 251 10.10 11.97 -4.55
N LEU A 252 10.64 13.16 -4.78
CA LEU A 252 11.86 13.32 -5.61
C LEU A 252 13.08 12.64 -4.96
N ALA A 253 13.23 12.75 -3.64
CA ALA A 253 14.28 12.05 -2.90
C ALA A 253 14.15 10.51 -3.04
N MET A 254 12.92 9.98 -3.01
CA MET A 254 12.68 8.55 -3.27
C MET A 254 13.15 8.16 -4.68
N LYS A 255 12.89 9.01 -5.69
CA LYS A 255 13.38 8.78 -7.05
C LYS A 255 14.92 8.74 -7.11
N GLU A 256 15.58 9.72 -6.51
CA GLU A 256 17.05 9.80 -6.49
C GLU A 256 17.67 8.58 -5.79
N VAL A 257 17.11 8.15 -4.67
CA VAL A 257 17.55 6.93 -3.96
C VAL A 257 17.34 5.69 -4.84
N GLY A 258 16.19 5.58 -5.53
CA GLY A 258 15.92 4.49 -6.46
C GLY A 258 16.92 4.44 -7.62
N ASP A 259 17.23 5.58 -8.23
CA ASP A 259 18.20 5.70 -9.31
C ASP A 259 19.62 5.29 -8.84
N ALA A 260 19.95 5.49 -7.56
CA ALA A 260 21.23 5.13 -6.96
C ALA A 260 21.32 3.65 -6.54
N LEU A 261 20.22 2.91 -6.50
CA LEU A 261 20.26 1.48 -6.16
C LEU A 261 21.02 0.69 -7.24
N PRO A 262 21.88 -0.28 -6.86
CA PRO A 262 22.52 -1.16 -7.82
C PRO A 262 21.49 -2.06 -8.53
N THR A 263 21.76 -2.40 -9.78
CA THR A 263 20.87 -3.24 -10.62
C THR A 263 20.51 -4.57 -9.94
N SER A 264 21.46 -5.20 -9.22
CA SER A 264 21.24 -6.44 -8.50
C SER A 264 20.19 -6.37 -7.40
N LEU A 265 19.75 -5.15 -7.02
CA LEU A 265 18.74 -4.89 -5.97
C LEU A 265 17.46 -4.23 -6.54
N ARG A 266 17.28 -4.27 -7.86
CA ARG A 266 16.12 -3.74 -8.59
C ARG A 266 15.39 -4.86 -9.34
N GLU A 267 14.76 -5.77 -8.59
CA GLU A 267 13.87 -6.85 -9.10
C GLU A 267 14.58 -7.90 -9.99
N THR A 268 15.90 -7.96 -10.01
CA THR A 268 16.65 -8.91 -10.83
C THR A 268 16.77 -10.32 -10.22
N GLY A 269 16.48 -10.46 -8.93
CA GLY A 269 16.68 -11.72 -8.21
C GLY A 269 18.15 -12.08 -7.95
N GLU A 270 19.10 -11.17 -8.24
CA GLU A 270 20.55 -11.41 -8.14
C GLU A 270 21.14 -11.08 -6.77
N GLY A 271 20.45 -10.27 -5.97
CA GLY A 271 20.94 -9.77 -4.69
C GLY A 271 19.93 -9.86 -3.56
N GLY A 272 20.33 -9.39 -2.38
CA GLY A 272 19.45 -9.33 -1.21
C GLY A 272 18.92 -10.69 -0.77
N CYS A 273 17.64 -10.78 -0.42
CA CYS A 273 16.98 -12.01 0.01
C CYS A 273 17.02 -13.11 -1.07
N ALA A 274 16.95 -12.71 -2.35
CA ALA A 274 16.99 -13.65 -3.46
C ALA A 274 18.30 -14.44 -3.55
N ALA A 275 19.43 -13.85 -3.10
CA ALA A 275 20.75 -14.47 -3.12
C ALA A 275 21.06 -15.29 -1.85
N CYS A 276 20.13 -15.44 -0.90
CA CYS A 276 20.36 -16.22 0.32
C CYS A 276 20.47 -17.71 0.00
N GLU A 277 21.57 -18.35 0.45
CA GLU A 277 21.88 -19.76 0.15
C GLU A 277 20.74 -20.73 0.55
N SER A 278 20.09 -20.50 1.69
CA SER A 278 19.00 -21.31 2.19
C SER A 278 17.78 -21.36 1.25
N ILE A 279 17.50 -20.25 0.55
CA ILE A 279 16.38 -20.17 -0.38
C ILE A 279 16.74 -20.72 -1.75
N CYS A 280 17.97 -20.48 -2.21
CA CYS A 280 18.48 -21.04 -3.45
C CYS A 280 18.43 -22.57 -3.42
N LYS A 281 18.88 -23.19 -2.33
CA LYS A 281 18.79 -24.66 -2.15
C LYS A 281 17.35 -25.18 -2.21
N ARG A 282 16.37 -24.46 -1.62
CA ARG A 282 14.96 -24.89 -1.63
C ARG A 282 14.32 -24.83 -3.02
N LEU A 283 14.72 -23.88 -3.87
CA LEU A 283 14.19 -23.75 -5.22
C LEU A 283 14.78 -24.86 -6.14
N HIS A 284 16.08 -25.16 -6.04
CA HIS A 284 16.73 -26.19 -6.86
C HIS A 284 16.34 -27.63 -6.49
N HIS A 285 15.83 -27.91 -5.28
CA HIS A 285 15.36 -29.24 -4.90
C HIS A 285 13.93 -29.56 -5.37
N LYS A 286 13.27 -28.65 -6.10
CA LYS A 286 11.92 -28.84 -6.63
C LYS A 286 11.88 -29.11 -8.16
N GLU A 287 13.06 -29.09 -8.80
CA GLU A 287 13.26 -29.62 -10.15
C GLU A 287 13.59 -31.14 -10.08
#